data_a52dd5a61b8034f0501a37242b67a22c
#
_entry.id   a52dd5a61b8034f0501a37242b67a22c
#
_cell.length_a   1.000
_cell.length_b   1.000
_cell.length_c   1.000
_cell.angle_alpha   90.00
_cell.angle_beta   90.00
_cell.angle_gamma   90.00
#
_symmetry.space_group_name_H-M   'P 1'
#
loop_
_entity.id
_entity.type
_entity.pdbx_description
1 polymer ?
#
loop_
_entity_poly.entity_id
_entity_poly.type
_entity_poly.pdbx_seq_one_letter_code
_entity_poly.pdbx_strand_id
1 'polypeptide(L)'
;MPERDQDRLEAAELVRRELAIENQLSRAQARTYVRCLQATWQVPTIQWTERYSARQLADARRLLHAAHIFRSIEGQTSQRAIDCYRRTGEILEWLSRAADTIRNVVPIELLAAGAFQLGGLPAMATGLLSQVSSDHEGVRLYSAFLRADFDGVLRRAALFWRRYPDLTTADASAMLLTAMRSETRDGEAGPTVGWAFSVELVRSLGLVADCLRRGDDERLAAAMGKLQALDAMATRTFSDDASLVITIMRAVAESFVAATIYRPLRALGALRPERSSRLLAYARDQFSRGRGILWTSQQHGLQRLLEESSFALCTPTGSGKTLVANLALIKELLLRNDEGLLGPLALYIVPSRALAGEVEAKLTSELGRDVTVTGLYGGADWGISDFWLTSERPVVLIVTVEKADALMRYLGQMLMARLRLLIVDEAHQVVPEANEATRISFSDHSNRSIRLEGLVSRILSQRPDVVRIALTAVAGGAAGPVAGGGGGGAPPHPPGGGGRT
;
A
#
# COMPACT_ATOMS: atom_id res chain seq x y z
N MET A 1 26.13 16.96 -4.75
CA MET A 1 25.25 16.84 -5.94
C MET A 1 25.91 17.55 -7.11
N PRO A 2 25.90 17.01 -8.33
CA PRO A 2 26.36 17.74 -9.51
C PRO A 2 25.50 19.02 -9.68
N GLU A 3 26.11 20.11 -10.10
CA GLU A 3 25.47 21.41 -10.34
C GLU A 3 24.24 21.30 -11.25
N ARG A 4 24.32 20.46 -12.27
CA ARG A 4 23.22 20.14 -13.20
C ARG A 4 21.97 19.54 -12.53
N ASP A 5 22.14 18.75 -11.46
CA ASP A 5 21.01 18.17 -10.73
C ASP A 5 20.34 19.21 -9.82
N GLN A 6 21.11 20.17 -9.32
CA GLN A 6 20.59 21.30 -8.56
C GLN A 6 19.67 22.17 -9.43
N ASP A 7 20.12 22.55 -10.63
CA ASP A 7 19.33 23.35 -11.58
C ASP A 7 18.01 22.65 -11.95
N ARG A 8 18.07 21.32 -12.16
CA ARG A 8 16.87 20.53 -12.47
C ARG A 8 15.89 20.51 -11.30
N LEU A 9 16.38 20.37 -10.07
CA LEU A 9 15.53 20.40 -8.88
C LEU A 9 14.89 21.79 -8.69
N GLU A 10 15.61 22.86 -8.93
CA GLU A 10 15.08 24.23 -8.82
C GLU A 10 13.98 24.47 -9.87
N ALA A 11 14.20 24.04 -11.12
CA ALA A 11 13.17 24.14 -12.16
C ALA A 11 11.91 23.31 -11.81
N ALA A 12 12.08 22.10 -11.30
CA ALA A 12 10.96 21.25 -10.87
C ALA A 12 10.23 21.85 -9.68
N GLU A 13 10.94 22.48 -8.74
CA GLU A 13 10.33 23.15 -7.58
C GLU A 13 9.48 24.37 -7.97
N LEU A 14 9.90 25.13 -8.98
CA LEU A 14 9.08 26.21 -9.51
C LEU A 14 7.73 25.69 -10.04
N VAL A 15 7.75 24.60 -10.80
CA VAL A 15 6.53 23.94 -11.30
C VAL A 15 5.63 23.46 -10.14
N ARG A 16 6.24 22.81 -9.13
CA ARG A 16 5.51 22.32 -7.96
C ARG A 16 4.82 23.47 -7.20
N ARG A 17 5.55 24.55 -6.94
CA ARG A 17 5.00 25.73 -6.24
C ARG A 17 3.89 26.42 -7.01
N GLU A 18 3.95 26.42 -8.34
CA GLU A 18 2.92 27.03 -9.19
C GLU A 18 1.66 26.16 -9.24
N LEU A 19 1.80 24.82 -9.33
CA LEU A 19 0.71 23.93 -9.75
C LEU A 19 0.30 22.87 -8.72
N ALA A 20 1.13 22.55 -7.72
CA ALA A 20 0.91 21.44 -6.80
C ALA A 20 0.96 21.82 -5.31
N ILE A 21 0.54 23.04 -4.96
CA ILE A 21 0.43 23.45 -3.54
C ILE A 21 -0.69 22.61 -2.89
N GLU A 22 -0.37 21.98 -1.78
CA GLU A 22 -1.30 21.16 -1.03
C GLU A 22 -2.52 21.99 -0.59
N ASN A 23 -3.72 21.44 -0.78
CA ASN A 23 -5.01 22.06 -0.44
C ASN A 23 -5.32 23.39 -1.12
N GLN A 24 -4.53 23.80 -2.12
CA GLN A 24 -4.81 25.01 -2.90
C GLN A 24 -4.92 24.68 -4.39
N LEU A 25 -5.98 25.16 -5.01
CA LEU A 25 -6.18 25.10 -6.44
C LEU A 25 -5.92 26.47 -7.05
N SER A 26 -5.14 26.52 -8.14
CA SER A 26 -5.08 27.73 -8.96
C SER A 26 -6.47 28.04 -9.54
N ARG A 27 -6.70 29.27 -9.97
CA ARG A 27 -7.98 29.66 -10.61
C ARG A 27 -8.33 28.76 -11.81
N ALA A 28 -7.33 28.35 -12.58
CA ALA A 28 -7.52 27.46 -13.71
C ALA A 28 -7.92 26.05 -13.27
N GLN A 29 -7.22 25.49 -12.27
CA GLN A 29 -7.53 24.20 -11.68
C GLN A 29 -8.93 24.19 -11.06
N ALA A 30 -9.29 25.20 -10.28
CA ALA A 30 -10.62 25.34 -9.68
C ALA A 30 -11.74 25.35 -10.74
N ARG A 31 -11.52 26.06 -11.85
CA ARG A 31 -12.48 26.06 -12.97
C ARG A 31 -12.60 24.67 -13.62
N THR A 32 -11.50 23.95 -13.79
CA THR A 32 -11.50 22.59 -14.34
C THR A 32 -12.26 21.65 -13.42
N TYR A 33 -12.01 21.72 -12.12
CA TYR A 33 -12.70 20.93 -11.11
C TYR A 33 -14.21 21.18 -11.11
N VAL A 34 -14.64 22.47 -11.11
CA VAL A 34 -16.06 22.81 -11.18
C VAL A 34 -16.71 22.28 -12.44
N ARG A 35 -16.04 22.38 -13.60
CA ARG A 35 -16.53 21.79 -14.86
C ARG A 35 -16.64 20.28 -14.79
N CYS A 36 -15.68 19.59 -14.19
CA CYS A 36 -15.74 18.16 -13.95
C CYS A 36 -16.97 17.78 -13.10
N LEU A 37 -17.22 18.49 -12.00
CA LEU A 37 -18.42 18.28 -11.17
C LEU A 37 -19.70 18.49 -11.95
N GLN A 38 -19.78 19.57 -12.71
CA GLN A 38 -20.95 19.86 -13.56
C GLN A 38 -21.17 18.75 -14.59
N ALA A 39 -20.11 18.26 -15.25
CA ALA A 39 -20.20 17.14 -16.18
C ALA A 39 -20.69 15.86 -15.47
N THR A 40 -20.24 15.60 -14.26
CA THR A 40 -20.70 14.48 -13.42
C THR A 40 -22.20 14.59 -13.11
N TRP A 41 -22.70 15.79 -12.89
CA TRP A 41 -24.12 16.04 -12.61
C TRP A 41 -24.98 16.19 -13.88
N GLN A 42 -24.42 15.90 -15.05
CA GLN A 42 -25.11 15.96 -16.35
C GLN A 42 -25.74 17.32 -16.64
N VAL A 43 -25.09 18.41 -16.22
CA VAL A 43 -25.54 19.78 -16.52
C VAL A 43 -25.33 20.06 -18.01
N PRO A 44 -26.38 20.33 -18.80
CA PRO A 44 -26.30 20.34 -20.26
C PRO A 44 -25.56 21.53 -20.88
N THR A 45 -25.16 22.53 -20.10
CA THR A 45 -24.60 23.80 -20.60
C THR A 45 -23.08 23.89 -20.56
N ILE A 46 -22.38 22.77 -20.28
CA ILE A 46 -20.92 22.80 -20.16
C ILE A 46 -20.28 22.74 -21.54
N GLN A 47 -19.62 23.79 -21.92
CA GLN A 47 -18.77 23.81 -23.11
C GLN A 47 -17.32 23.58 -22.69
N TRP A 48 -16.79 22.41 -23.03
CA TRP A 48 -15.36 22.13 -23.02
C TRP A 48 -14.76 22.75 -24.29
N THR A 49 -13.72 23.59 -24.14
CA THR A 49 -12.99 24.13 -25.29
C THR A 49 -11.64 23.44 -25.37
N GLU A 50 -11.23 22.98 -26.54
CA GLU A 50 -9.96 22.30 -26.79
C GLU A 50 -8.76 23.12 -26.26
N ARG A 51 -8.77 24.41 -26.47
CA ARG A 51 -7.70 25.30 -25.96
C ARG A 51 -7.57 25.25 -24.44
N TYR A 52 -8.69 25.11 -23.75
CA TYR A 52 -8.70 25.01 -22.29
C TYR A 52 -8.16 23.67 -21.81
N SER A 53 -8.64 22.59 -22.41
CA SER A 53 -8.18 21.22 -22.09
C SER A 53 -6.69 21.05 -22.44
N ALA A 54 -6.24 21.58 -23.58
CA ALA A 54 -4.83 21.55 -23.98
C ALA A 54 -3.92 22.27 -22.95
N ARG A 55 -4.37 23.39 -22.38
CA ARG A 55 -3.61 24.07 -21.34
C ARG A 55 -3.50 23.24 -20.06
N GLN A 56 -4.59 22.64 -19.62
CA GLN A 56 -4.57 21.79 -18.42
C GLN A 56 -3.76 20.52 -18.63
N LEU A 57 -3.77 19.94 -19.83
CA LEU A 57 -2.92 18.82 -20.19
C LEU A 57 -1.44 19.21 -20.17
N ALA A 58 -1.10 20.41 -20.67
CA ALA A 58 0.29 20.91 -20.59
C ALA A 58 0.73 21.11 -19.13
N ASP A 59 -0.14 21.60 -18.24
CA ASP A 59 0.17 21.71 -16.81
C ASP A 59 0.38 20.33 -16.18
N ALA A 60 -0.44 19.33 -16.53
CA ALA A 60 -0.26 17.94 -16.06
C ALA A 60 1.07 17.34 -16.54
N ARG A 61 1.46 17.57 -17.80
CA ARG A 61 2.76 17.12 -18.34
C ARG A 61 3.93 17.77 -17.61
N ARG A 62 3.87 19.09 -17.36
CA ARG A 62 4.91 19.80 -16.57
C ARG A 62 5.06 19.19 -15.16
N LEU A 63 3.95 18.87 -14.50
CA LEU A 63 3.94 18.21 -13.19
C LEU A 63 4.51 16.81 -13.25
N LEU A 64 4.19 16.01 -14.29
CA LEU A 64 4.78 14.67 -14.47
C LEU A 64 6.30 14.74 -14.65
N HIS A 65 6.79 15.67 -15.44
CA HIS A 65 8.23 15.87 -15.61
C HIS A 65 8.90 16.32 -14.30
N ALA A 66 8.30 17.25 -13.57
CA ALA A 66 8.79 17.67 -12.26
C ALA A 66 8.81 16.51 -11.25
N ALA A 67 7.74 15.73 -11.18
CA ALA A 67 7.67 14.55 -10.33
C ALA A 67 8.78 13.53 -10.67
N HIS A 68 9.04 13.35 -11.96
CA HIS A 68 10.06 12.43 -12.43
C HIS A 68 11.49 12.90 -12.04
N ILE A 69 11.75 14.20 -12.12
CA ILE A 69 13.00 14.80 -11.66
C ILE A 69 13.19 14.59 -10.16
N PHE A 70 12.21 14.92 -9.33
CA PHE A 70 12.28 14.69 -7.89
C PHE A 70 12.51 13.21 -7.57
N ARG A 71 11.73 12.32 -8.19
CA ARG A 71 11.85 10.87 -7.95
C ARG A 71 13.23 10.34 -8.36
N SER A 72 13.80 10.82 -9.46
CA SER A 72 15.11 10.35 -9.96
C SER A 72 16.28 10.79 -9.08
N ILE A 73 16.19 11.96 -8.45
CA ILE A 73 17.29 12.55 -7.66
C ILE A 73 17.10 12.27 -6.17
N GLU A 74 15.88 12.37 -5.64
CA GLU A 74 15.58 12.22 -4.22
C GLU A 74 15.11 10.81 -3.83
N GLY A 75 14.79 9.99 -4.83
CA GLY A 75 14.31 8.63 -4.64
C GLY A 75 12.78 8.51 -4.65
N GLN A 76 12.33 7.26 -4.49
CA GLN A 76 10.91 6.89 -4.63
C GLN A 76 9.99 7.47 -3.55
N THR A 77 10.53 7.86 -2.40
CA THR A 77 9.79 8.39 -1.26
C THR A 77 9.76 9.92 -1.21
N SER A 78 10.24 10.60 -2.26
CA SER A 78 10.22 12.07 -2.34
C SER A 78 8.80 12.61 -2.18
N GLN A 79 8.56 13.40 -1.12
CA GLN A 79 7.27 14.03 -0.89
C GLN A 79 6.94 15.02 -2.01
N ARG A 80 7.94 15.73 -2.54
CA ARG A 80 7.78 16.66 -3.66
C ARG A 80 7.31 15.94 -4.93
N ALA A 81 7.83 14.75 -5.21
CA ALA A 81 7.35 13.91 -6.31
C ALA A 81 5.90 13.47 -6.08
N ILE A 82 5.57 13.03 -4.85
CA ILE A 82 4.23 12.60 -4.47
C ILE A 82 3.21 13.72 -4.67
N ASP A 83 3.52 14.95 -4.23
CA ASP A 83 2.65 16.12 -4.41
C ASP A 83 2.35 16.38 -5.90
N CYS A 84 3.39 16.34 -6.74
CA CYS A 84 3.24 16.53 -8.18
C CYS A 84 2.42 15.40 -8.82
N TYR A 85 2.65 14.14 -8.46
CA TYR A 85 1.87 12.99 -8.96
C TYR A 85 0.39 13.09 -8.57
N ARG A 86 0.08 13.44 -7.32
CA ARG A 86 -1.31 13.62 -6.86
C ARG A 86 -2.02 14.68 -7.66
N ARG A 87 -1.40 15.86 -7.79
CA ARG A 87 -2.00 16.96 -8.56
C ARG A 87 -2.16 16.61 -10.05
N THR A 88 -1.21 15.90 -10.63
CA THR A 88 -1.34 15.38 -11.99
C THR A 88 -2.53 14.46 -12.13
N GLY A 89 -2.68 13.49 -11.22
CA GLY A 89 -3.80 12.56 -11.20
C GLY A 89 -5.14 13.29 -11.15
N GLU A 90 -5.27 14.29 -10.27
CA GLU A 90 -6.48 15.12 -10.14
C GLU A 90 -6.81 15.87 -11.44
N ILE A 91 -5.84 16.57 -12.03
CA ILE A 91 -6.06 17.33 -13.28
C ILE A 91 -6.48 16.39 -14.42
N LEU A 92 -5.80 15.25 -14.57
CA LEU A 92 -6.11 14.30 -15.62
C LEU A 92 -7.46 13.59 -15.38
N GLU A 93 -7.82 13.28 -14.14
CA GLU A 93 -9.15 12.77 -13.79
C GLU A 93 -10.25 13.78 -14.18
N TRP A 94 -10.04 15.06 -13.90
CA TRP A 94 -11.01 16.08 -14.32
C TRP A 94 -11.12 16.16 -15.83
N LEU A 95 -10.00 16.07 -16.54
CA LEU A 95 -9.98 16.07 -18.01
C LEU A 95 -10.58 14.81 -18.63
N SER A 96 -10.55 13.66 -17.95
CA SER A 96 -11.17 12.42 -18.45
C SER A 96 -12.67 12.55 -18.65
N ARG A 97 -13.31 13.58 -18.06
CA ARG A 97 -14.71 13.91 -18.21
C ARG A 97 -14.97 14.96 -19.30
N ALA A 98 -13.92 15.44 -19.97
CA ALA A 98 -14.06 16.39 -21.08
C ALA A 98 -14.73 15.71 -22.27
N ALA A 99 -15.60 16.46 -22.95
CA ALA A 99 -16.32 16.01 -24.12
C ALA A 99 -15.63 16.43 -25.45
N ASP A 100 -14.34 16.77 -25.37
CA ASP A 100 -13.55 17.23 -26.52
C ASP A 100 -12.63 16.14 -27.09
N THR A 101 -11.91 16.48 -28.18
CA THR A 101 -11.07 15.57 -28.93
C THR A 101 -9.83 15.08 -28.18
N ILE A 102 -9.38 15.78 -27.15
CA ILE A 102 -8.18 15.44 -26.35
C ILE A 102 -8.33 14.06 -25.73
N ARG A 103 -9.51 13.70 -25.26
CA ARG A 103 -9.80 12.39 -24.66
C ARG A 103 -9.57 11.21 -25.64
N ASN A 104 -9.75 11.45 -26.91
CA ASN A 104 -9.62 10.40 -27.94
C ASN A 104 -8.17 10.20 -28.40
N VAL A 105 -7.29 11.17 -28.16
CA VAL A 105 -5.90 11.18 -28.64
C VAL A 105 -4.93 10.83 -27.53
N VAL A 106 -5.19 11.29 -26.29
CA VAL A 106 -4.30 11.10 -25.14
C VAL A 106 -4.87 10.02 -24.22
N PRO A 107 -4.09 9.05 -23.76
CA PRO A 107 -4.54 8.02 -22.81
C PRO A 107 -4.65 8.57 -21.39
N ILE A 108 -5.55 9.56 -21.20
CA ILE A 108 -5.68 10.36 -19.98
C ILE A 108 -5.91 9.49 -18.75
N GLU A 109 -6.77 8.48 -18.85
CA GLU A 109 -7.11 7.60 -17.74
C GLU A 109 -5.92 6.73 -17.29
N LEU A 110 -5.09 6.27 -18.22
CA LEU A 110 -3.88 5.51 -17.89
C LEU A 110 -2.83 6.39 -17.21
N LEU A 111 -2.63 7.60 -17.73
CA LEU A 111 -1.71 8.59 -17.14
C LEU A 111 -2.17 9.01 -15.75
N ALA A 112 -3.46 9.28 -15.58
CA ALA A 112 -4.06 9.65 -14.30
C ALA A 112 -3.93 8.53 -13.27
N ALA A 113 -4.26 7.30 -13.66
CA ALA A 113 -4.16 6.14 -12.77
C ALA A 113 -2.71 5.86 -12.36
N GLY A 114 -1.76 5.96 -13.30
CA GLY A 114 -0.33 5.83 -12.98
C GLY A 114 0.15 6.92 -12.03
N ALA A 115 -0.28 8.16 -12.24
CA ALA A 115 0.02 9.27 -11.35
C ALA A 115 -0.57 9.06 -9.94
N PHE A 116 -1.81 8.59 -9.82
CA PHE A 116 -2.40 8.25 -8.52
C PHE A 116 -1.67 7.09 -7.82
N GLN A 117 -1.24 6.06 -8.55
CA GLN A 117 -0.42 4.98 -7.97
C GLN A 117 0.88 5.53 -7.37
N LEU A 118 1.60 6.36 -8.13
CA LEU A 118 2.85 6.98 -7.69
C LEU A 118 2.64 8.04 -6.61
N GLY A 119 1.47 8.68 -6.59
CA GLY A 119 1.02 9.60 -5.54
C GLY A 119 0.56 8.93 -4.24
N GLY A 120 0.60 7.59 -4.15
CA GLY A 120 0.17 6.84 -2.97
C GLY A 120 -1.37 6.78 -2.80
N LEU A 121 -2.12 6.88 -3.88
CA LEU A 121 -3.59 6.84 -3.93
C LEU A 121 -4.11 5.67 -4.79
N PRO A 122 -3.76 4.40 -4.49
CA PRO A 122 -4.12 3.25 -5.32
C PRO A 122 -5.63 3.03 -5.45
N ALA A 123 -6.42 3.44 -4.47
CA ALA A 123 -7.87 3.33 -4.53
C ALA A 123 -8.46 4.25 -5.62
N MET A 124 -7.93 5.48 -5.77
CA MET A 124 -8.33 6.41 -6.83
C MET A 124 -7.97 5.85 -8.21
N ALA A 125 -6.75 5.32 -8.36
CA ALA A 125 -6.32 4.65 -9.59
C ALA A 125 -7.25 3.50 -9.99
N THR A 126 -7.61 2.63 -9.03
CA THR A 126 -8.51 1.50 -9.27
C THR A 126 -9.92 1.96 -9.64
N GLY A 127 -10.46 2.95 -8.94
CA GLY A 127 -11.77 3.53 -9.22
C GLY A 127 -11.86 4.11 -10.63
N LEU A 128 -10.84 4.89 -11.04
CA LEU A 128 -10.79 5.46 -12.37
C LEU A 128 -10.70 4.39 -13.46
N LEU A 129 -9.82 3.41 -13.31
CA LEU A 129 -9.62 2.33 -14.27
C LEU A 129 -10.80 1.36 -14.38
N SER A 130 -11.68 1.30 -13.37
CA SER A 130 -12.90 0.49 -13.46
C SER A 130 -13.91 1.06 -14.46
N GLN A 131 -13.79 2.34 -14.80
CA GLN A 131 -14.65 3.05 -15.75
C GLN A 131 -14.10 2.99 -17.20
N VAL A 132 -12.87 2.53 -17.37
CA VAL A 132 -12.23 2.44 -18.70
C VAL A 132 -12.75 1.20 -19.44
N SER A 133 -13.57 1.41 -20.46
CA SER A 133 -13.94 0.38 -21.43
C SER A 133 -13.09 0.54 -22.67
N SER A 134 -12.28 -0.46 -23.01
CA SER A 134 -11.49 -0.46 -24.23
C SER A 134 -11.43 -1.88 -24.80
N ASP A 135 -11.54 -1.98 -26.11
CA ASP A 135 -11.38 -3.25 -26.84
C ASP A 135 -9.91 -3.57 -27.15
N HIS A 136 -9.01 -2.61 -26.93
CA HIS A 136 -7.58 -2.82 -27.09
C HIS A 136 -6.98 -3.65 -25.97
N GLU A 137 -6.44 -4.81 -26.30
CA GLU A 137 -5.80 -5.72 -25.32
C GLU A 137 -4.65 -5.06 -24.55
N GLY A 138 -3.89 -4.16 -25.19
CA GLY A 138 -2.83 -3.39 -24.52
C GLY A 138 -3.37 -2.48 -23.41
N VAL A 139 -4.43 -1.73 -23.68
CA VAL A 139 -5.07 -0.85 -22.67
C VAL A 139 -5.62 -1.67 -21.50
N ARG A 140 -6.22 -2.82 -21.78
CA ARG A 140 -6.70 -3.75 -20.75
C ARG A 140 -5.56 -4.32 -19.90
N LEU A 141 -4.43 -4.66 -20.53
CA LEU A 141 -3.24 -5.14 -19.81
C LEU A 141 -2.63 -4.05 -18.93
N TYR A 142 -2.46 -2.84 -19.46
CA TYR A 142 -1.93 -1.70 -18.71
C TYR A 142 -2.83 -1.33 -17.53
N SER A 143 -4.15 -1.35 -17.73
CA SER A 143 -5.12 -1.13 -16.66
C SER A 143 -5.04 -2.20 -15.57
N ALA A 144 -4.86 -3.47 -15.93
CA ALA A 144 -4.65 -4.54 -14.96
C ALA A 144 -3.35 -4.35 -14.18
N PHE A 145 -2.26 -3.97 -14.86
CA PHE A 145 -0.97 -3.72 -14.23
C PHE A 145 -1.05 -2.55 -13.24
N LEU A 146 -1.63 -1.43 -13.65
CA LEU A 146 -1.80 -0.25 -12.77
C LEU A 146 -2.69 -0.54 -11.54
N ARG A 147 -3.57 -1.52 -11.60
CA ARG A 147 -4.37 -1.99 -10.45
C ARG A 147 -3.66 -3.05 -9.59
N ALA A 148 -2.41 -3.39 -9.90
CA ALA A 148 -1.68 -4.52 -9.32
C ALA A 148 -2.41 -5.87 -9.45
N ASP A 149 -3.28 -6.03 -10.45
CA ASP A 149 -3.93 -7.30 -10.82
C ASP A 149 -2.98 -8.13 -11.69
N PHE A 150 -1.95 -8.71 -11.07
CA PHE A 150 -0.93 -9.47 -11.79
C PHE A 150 -1.47 -10.74 -12.47
N ASP A 151 -2.49 -11.36 -11.90
CA ASP A 151 -3.17 -12.49 -12.54
C ASP A 151 -3.93 -12.04 -13.81
N GLY A 152 -4.54 -10.87 -13.76
CA GLY A 152 -5.13 -10.21 -14.91
C GLY A 152 -4.10 -9.90 -15.99
N VAL A 153 -2.94 -9.37 -15.62
CA VAL A 153 -1.83 -9.11 -16.55
C VAL A 153 -1.38 -10.38 -17.24
N LEU A 154 -1.13 -11.45 -16.48
CA LEU A 154 -0.68 -12.73 -17.04
C LEU A 154 -1.71 -13.37 -17.98
N ARG A 155 -2.99 -13.35 -17.60
CA ARG A 155 -4.08 -13.83 -18.48
C ARG A 155 -4.14 -13.06 -19.80
N ARG A 156 -4.02 -11.72 -19.76
CA ARG A 156 -4.06 -10.87 -20.95
C ARG A 156 -2.80 -11.01 -21.80
N ALA A 157 -1.63 -11.12 -21.19
CA ALA A 157 -0.40 -11.44 -21.92
C ALA A 157 -0.52 -12.78 -22.64
N ALA A 158 -1.08 -13.82 -21.98
CA ALA A 158 -1.29 -15.11 -22.62
C ALA A 158 -2.29 -15.03 -23.80
N LEU A 159 -3.35 -14.22 -23.70
CA LEU A 159 -4.28 -13.98 -24.82
C LEU A 159 -3.60 -13.22 -25.96
N PHE A 160 -2.78 -12.22 -25.65
CA PHE A 160 -2.00 -11.49 -26.64
C PHE A 160 -1.07 -12.43 -27.43
N TRP A 161 -0.30 -13.30 -26.76
CA TRP A 161 0.61 -14.25 -27.41
C TRP A 161 -0.12 -15.32 -28.21
N ARG A 162 -1.33 -15.73 -27.78
CA ARG A 162 -2.17 -16.63 -28.59
C ARG A 162 -2.64 -15.98 -29.88
N ARG A 163 -2.92 -14.68 -29.86
CA ARG A 163 -3.32 -13.92 -31.05
C ARG A 163 -2.16 -13.65 -32.00
N TYR A 164 -0.95 -13.54 -31.46
CA TYR A 164 0.27 -13.21 -32.20
C TYR A 164 1.40 -14.20 -31.86
N PRO A 165 1.26 -15.50 -32.27
CA PRO A 165 2.22 -16.54 -31.90
C PRO A 165 3.63 -16.29 -32.42
N ASP A 166 3.77 -15.71 -33.60
CA ASP A 166 5.06 -15.41 -34.21
C ASP A 166 5.89 -14.40 -33.45
N LEU A 167 5.23 -13.54 -32.64
CA LEU A 167 5.91 -12.56 -31.81
C LEU A 167 6.50 -13.14 -30.51
N THR A 168 6.15 -14.37 -30.15
CA THR A 168 6.68 -15.01 -28.93
C THR A 168 8.18 -15.27 -29.00
N THR A 169 8.68 -15.59 -30.19
CA THR A 169 10.09 -15.92 -30.47
C THR A 169 10.83 -14.80 -31.20
N ALA A 170 10.12 -13.76 -31.67
CA ALA A 170 10.73 -12.65 -32.38
C ALA A 170 11.71 -11.88 -31.48
N ASP A 171 12.88 -11.58 -31.99
CA ASP A 171 13.79 -10.62 -31.36
C ASP A 171 13.24 -9.21 -31.57
N ALA A 172 12.60 -8.70 -30.53
CA ALA A 172 11.96 -7.42 -30.57
C ALA A 172 12.94 -6.26 -30.68
N SER A 173 14.20 -6.45 -30.24
CA SER A 173 15.26 -5.45 -30.47
C SER A 173 15.57 -5.34 -31.96
N ALA A 174 15.64 -6.47 -32.66
CA ALA A 174 15.82 -6.47 -34.12
C ALA A 174 14.59 -5.92 -34.86
N MET A 175 13.38 -6.21 -34.41
CA MET A 175 12.15 -5.62 -34.93
C MET A 175 12.11 -4.11 -34.76
N LEU A 176 12.43 -3.61 -33.57
CA LEU A 176 12.54 -2.17 -33.28
C LEU A 176 13.57 -1.49 -34.15
N LEU A 177 14.78 -2.03 -34.24
CA LEU A 177 15.85 -1.50 -35.08
C LEU A 177 15.47 -1.48 -36.56
N THR A 178 14.78 -2.50 -37.05
CA THR A 178 14.30 -2.58 -38.42
C THR A 178 13.21 -1.56 -38.70
N ALA A 179 12.23 -1.43 -37.76
CA ALA A 179 11.17 -0.44 -37.84
C ALA A 179 11.74 0.99 -37.82
N MET A 180 12.69 1.31 -36.92
CA MET A 180 13.33 2.63 -36.85
C MET A 180 14.14 2.96 -38.11
N ARG A 181 14.77 1.98 -38.77
CA ARG A 181 15.48 2.18 -40.01
C ARG A 181 14.56 2.40 -41.22
N SER A 182 13.36 1.81 -41.23
CA SER A 182 12.40 2.02 -42.29
C SER A 182 11.71 3.39 -42.22
N GLU A 183 11.48 3.93 -40.99
CA GLU A 183 10.92 5.27 -40.80
C GLU A 183 11.78 6.38 -41.45
N THR A 184 13.10 6.22 -41.47
CA THR A 184 14.01 7.21 -42.07
C THR A 184 13.88 7.25 -43.61
N ARG A 185 13.21 6.29 -44.25
CA ARG A 185 13.11 6.20 -45.71
C ARG A 185 11.75 6.62 -46.29
N ASP A 186 10.61 6.32 -45.64
CA ASP A 186 9.31 6.42 -46.31
C ASP A 186 8.22 7.18 -45.55
N GLY A 187 8.47 7.72 -44.38
CA GLY A 187 7.50 8.56 -43.60
C GLY A 187 6.24 7.84 -43.06
N GLU A 188 6.02 6.55 -43.43
CA GLU A 188 4.83 5.77 -43.06
C GLU A 188 5.04 4.80 -41.89
N ALA A 189 6.22 4.76 -41.28
CA ALA A 189 6.57 3.72 -40.31
C ALA A 189 6.14 3.97 -38.86
N GLY A 190 5.54 5.12 -38.56
CA GLY A 190 5.09 5.46 -37.20
C GLY A 190 4.20 4.40 -36.53
N PRO A 191 3.20 3.82 -37.19
CA PRO A 191 2.38 2.74 -36.64
C PRO A 191 3.17 1.47 -36.32
N THR A 192 4.19 1.16 -37.11
CA THR A 192 5.02 -0.06 -36.96
C THR A 192 5.94 0.04 -35.75
N VAL A 193 6.57 1.20 -35.55
CA VAL A 193 7.40 1.46 -34.36
C VAL A 193 6.55 1.45 -33.09
N GLY A 194 5.42 2.14 -33.08
CA GLY A 194 4.48 2.13 -31.96
C GLY A 194 4.02 0.72 -31.60
N TRP A 195 3.78 -0.12 -32.60
CA TRP A 195 3.45 -1.54 -32.41
C TRP A 195 4.58 -2.32 -31.75
N ALA A 196 5.82 -2.19 -32.23
CA ALA A 196 6.97 -2.87 -31.66
C ALA A 196 7.20 -2.48 -30.18
N PHE A 197 7.06 -1.20 -29.82
CA PHE A 197 7.11 -0.74 -28.43
C PHE A 197 5.98 -1.33 -27.59
N SER A 198 4.77 -1.43 -28.13
CA SER A 198 3.64 -2.04 -27.45
C SER A 198 3.88 -3.53 -27.15
N VAL A 199 4.46 -4.27 -28.11
CA VAL A 199 4.84 -5.69 -27.93
C VAL A 199 5.86 -5.85 -26.81
N GLU A 200 6.91 -5.02 -26.80
CA GLU A 200 7.94 -5.08 -25.76
C GLU A 200 7.42 -4.63 -24.38
N LEU A 201 6.52 -3.66 -24.33
CA LEU A 201 5.88 -3.26 -23.09
C LEU A 201 5.01 -4.39 -22.52
N VAL A 202 4.20 -5.06 -23.34
CA VAL A 202 3.42 -6.24 -22.93
C VAL A 202 4.34 -7.35 -22.40
N ARG A 203 5.46 -7.62 -23.08
CA ARG A 203 6.43 -8.63 -22.68
C ARG A 203 7.08 -8.27 -21.34
N SER A 204 7.56 -7.04 -21.20
CA SER A 204 8.23 -6.57 -19.99
C SER A 204 7.28 -6.55 -18.78
N LEU A 205 6.06 -6.03 -18.92
CA LEU A 205 5.07 -6.00 -17.84
C LEU A 205 4.59 -7.40 -17.46
N GLY A 206 4.45 -8.31 -18.44
CA GLY A 206 4.13 -9.71 -18.18
C GLY A 206 5.24 -10.41 -17.38
N LEU A 207 6.51 -10.18 -17.72
CA LEU A 207 7.64 -10.72 -16.97
C LEU A 207 7.72 -10.13 -15.55
N VAL A 208 7.54 -8.82 -15.40
CA VAL A 208 7.51 -8.17 -14.06
C VAL A 208 6.39 -8.77 -13.21
N ALA A 209 5.19 -8.93 -13.76
CA ALA A 209 4.06 -9.52 -13.05
C ALA A 209 4.32 -10.97 -12.61
N ASP A 210 4.88 -11.81 -13.49
CA ASP A 210 5.23 -13.21 -13.17
C ASP A 210 6.31 -13.28 -12.08
N CYS A 211 7.37 -12.48 -12.22
CA CYS A 211 8.47 -12.46 -11.27
C CYS A 211 8.04 -11.93 -9.88
N LEU A 212 7.25 -10.86 -9.83
CA LEU A 212 6.68 -10.36 -8.57
C LEU A 212 5.82 -11.42 -7.89
N ARG A 213 4.94 -12.10 -8.65
CA ARG A 213 4.06 -13.12 -8.10
C ARG A 213 4.80 -14.32 -7.53
N ARG A 214 5.91 -14.72 -8.15
CA ARG A 214 6.74 -15.88 -7.73
C ARG A 214 7.80 -15.52 -6.70
N GLY A 215 8.20 -14.27 -6.61
CA GLY A 215 9.33 -13.81 -5.80
C GLY A 215 10.69 -14.17 -6.43
N ASP A 216 10.79 -14.14 -7.75
CA ASP A 216 12.00 -14.41 -8.52
C ASP A 216 12.77 -13.10 -8.78
N ASP A 217 13.71 -12.78 -7.91
CA ASP A 217 14.44 -11.49 -7.94
C ASP A 217 15.42 -11.39 -9.11
N GLU A 218 16.04 -12.49 -9.50
CA GLU A 218 17.02 -12.49 -10.59
C GLU A 218 16.34 -12.16 -11.93
N ARG A 219 15.26 -12.88 -12.24
CA ARG A 219 14.47 -12.60 -13.43
C ARG A 219 13.78 -11.24 -13.35
N LEU A 220 13.37 -10.81 -12.15
CA LEU A 220 12.78 -9.48 -11.95
C LEU A 220 13.76 -8.37 -12.28
N ALA A 221 15.01 -8.47 -11.84
CA ALA A 221 16.06 -7.50 -12.16
C ALA A 221 16.29 -7.41 -13.68
N ALA A 222 16.32 -8.54 -14.39
CA ALA A 222 16.43 -8.57 -15.84
C ALA A 222 15.20 -7.95 -16.54
N ALA A 223 14.00 -8.22 -16.06
CA ALA A 223 12.76 -7.62 -16.60
C ALA A 223 12.72 -6.10 -16.39
N MET A 224 13.15 -5.61 -15.22
CA MET A 224 13.26 -4.18 -14.93
C MET A 224 14.31 -3.50 -15.80
N GLY A 225 15.45 -4.15 -16.07
CA GLY A 225 16.47 -3.65 -17.00
C GLY A 225 15.93 -3.49 -18.43
N LYS A 226 15.10 -4.44 -18.91
CA LYS A 226 14.43 -4.31 -20.21
C LYS A 226 13.45 -3.13 -20.23
N LEU A 227 12.65 -2.97 -19.17
CA LEU A 227 11.70 -1.87 -19.07
C LEU A 227 12.40 -0.51 -19.01
N GLN A 228 13.55 -0.42 -18.36
CA GLN A 228 14.39 0.78 -18.34
C GLN A 228 14.97 1.10 -19.73
N ALA A 229 15.45 0.10 -20.45
CA ALA A 229 15.95 0.28 -21.82
C ALA A 229 14.81 0.74 -22.76
N LEU A 230 13.62 0.17 -22.63
CA LEU A 230 12.44 0.56 -23.39
C LEU A 230 12.06 2.02 -23.15
N ASP A 231 12.04 2.46 -21.89
CA ASP A 231 11.77 3.85 -21.50
C ASP A 231 12.81 4.83 -22.09
N ALA A 232 14.09 4.49 -22.01
CA ALA A 232 15.17 5.30 -22.57
C ALA A 232 15.09 5.42 -24.11
N MET A 233 14.62 4.37 -24.80
CA MET A 233 14.37 4.41 -26.23
C MET A 233 13.12 5.22 -26.57
N ALA A 234 12.03 5.00 -25.86
CA ALA A 234 10.76 5.69 -26.07
C ALA A 234 10.90 7.21 -25.95
N THR A 235 11.63 7.69 -24.95
CA THR A 235 11.90 9.12 -24.72
C THR A 235 12.62 9.80 -25.91
N ARG A 236 13.34 9.03 -26.73
CA ARG A 236 14.03 9.53 -27.92
C ARG A 236 13.21 9.43 -29.21
N THR A 237 12.19 8.61 -29.22
CA THR A 237 11.48 8.20 -30.43
C THR A 237 10.06 8.74 -30.53
N PHE A 238 9.36 8.92 -29.40
CA PHE A 238 7.95 9.27 -29.38
C PHE A 238 7.66 10.73 -29.00
N SER A 239 6.42 11.13 -29.34
CA SER A 239 5.79 12.30 -28.73
C SER A 239 5.65 12.13 -27.21
N ASP A 240 5.58 13.23 -26.49
CA ASP A 240 5.55 13.27 -25.03
C ASP A 240 4.55 12.30 -24.38
N ASP A 241 3.36 12.13 -24.95
CA ASP A 241 2.32 11.31 -24.32
C ASP A 241 2.62 9.82 -24.35
N ALA A 242 3.14 9.30 -25.45
CA ALA A 242 3.49 7.88 -25.57
C ALA A 242 4.70 7.55 -24.68
N SER A 243 5.71 8.41 -24.67
CA SER A 243 6.88 8.25 -23.78
C SER A 243 6.48 8.34 -22.31
N LEU A 244 5.57 9.24 -21.94
CA LEU A 244 5.08 9.37 -20.57
C LEU A 244 4.35 8.12 -20.07
N VAL A 245 3.57 7.44 -20.92
CA VAL A 245 2.94 6.16 -20.55
C VAL A 245 3.99 5.12 -20.17
N ILE A 246 5.03 4.96 -20.98
CA ILE A 246 6.10 3.98 -20.71
C ILE A 246 6.88 4.37 -19.45
N THR A 247 7.21 5.64 -19.29
CA THR A 247 7.88 6.17 -18.10
C THR A 247 7.07 5.94 -16.83
N ILE A 248 5.75 6.18 -16.86
CA ILE A 248 4.85 5.91 -15.73
C ILE A 248 4.78 4.41 -15.45
N MET A 249 4.64 3.55 -16.46
CA MET A 249 4.60 2.09 -16.26
C MET A 249 5.88 1.58 -15.62
N ARG A 250 7.06 2.09 -16.04
CA ARG A 250 8.34 1.78 -15.41
C ARG A 250 8.38 2.24 -13.95
N ALA A 251 7.98 3.49 -13.68
CA ALA A 251 7.99 4.04 -12.33
C ALA A 251 7.03 3.31 -11.39
N VAL A 252 5.86 2.89 -11.89
CA VAL A 252 4.91 2.05 -11.14
C VAL A 252 5.48 0.66 -10.89
N ALA A 253 6.13 0.04 -11.89
CA ALA A 253 6.81 -1.25 -11.70
C ALA A 253 7.90 -1.16 -10.61
N GLU A 254 8.74 -0.12 -10.63
CA GLU A 254 9.72 0.14 -9.57
C GLU A 254 9.07 0.30 -8.19
N SER A 255 7.93 0.99 -8.12
CA SER A 255 7.17 1.15 -6.89
C SER A 255 6.64 -0.19 -6.37
N PHE A 256 6.11 -1.05 -7.24
CA PHE A 256 5.66 -2.39 -6.86
C PHE A 256 6.80 -3.29 -6.40
N VAL A 257 7.96 -3.22 -7.07
CA VAL A 257 9.18 -3.95 -6.65
C VAL A 257 9.63 -3.51 -5.26
N ALA A 258 9.60 -2.20 -4.97
CA ALA A 258 9.96 -1.69 -3.65
C ALA A 258 8.95 -2.06 -2.56
N ALA A 259 7.66 -2.15 -2.91
CA ALA A 259 6.55 -2.41 -2.01
C ALA A 259 6.16 -3.89 -1.88
N THR A 260 6.90 -4.82 -2.50
CA THR A 260 6.57 -6.25 -2.44
C THR A 260 6.69 -6.83 -1.03
N ILE A 261 5.74 -7.68 -0.64
CA ILE A 261 5.75 -8.40 0.64
C ILE A 261 6.95 -9.36 0.79
N TYR A 262 7.58 -9.80 -0.31
CA TYR A 262 8.76 -10.67 -0.25
C TYR A 262 9.92 -10.01 0.49
N ARG A 263 10.07 -8.70 0.35
CA ARG A 263 11.19 -7.95 0.91
C ARG A 263 11.25 -8.05 2.45
N PRO A 264 10.20 -7.66 3.21
CA PRO A 264 10.20 -7.83 4.67
C PRO A 264 10.19 -9.31 5.09
N LEU A 265 9.54 -10.21 4.35
CA LEU A 265 9.54 -11.63 4.69
C LEU A 265 10.91 -12.27 4.53
N ARG A 266 11.73 -11.86 3.55
CA ARG A 266 13.13 -12.32 3.46
C ARG A 266 13.98 -11.79 4.60
N ALA A 267 13.79 -10.51 5.00
CA ALA A 267 14.47 -9.96 6.18
C ALA A 267 14.10 -10.75 7.45
N LEU A 268 12.83 -11.08 7.63
CA LEU A 268 12.37 -11.94 8.72
C LEU A 268 12.92 -13.37 8.60
N GLY A 269 12.97 -13.92 7.38
CA GLY A 269 13.51 -15.25 7.10
C GLY A 269 14.99 -15.41 7.43
N ALA A 270 15.76 -14.32 7.44
CA ALA A 270 17.16 -14.34 7.86
C ALA A 270 17.31 -14.68 9.36
N LEU A 271 16.29 -14.45 10.18
CA LEU A 271 16.27 -14.83 11.61
C LEU A 271 16.18 -16.36 11.78
N ARG A 272 15.51 -17.03 10.84
CA ARG A 272 15.30 -18.49 10.85
C ARG A 272 15.33 -19.05 9.42
N PRO A 273 16.51 -19.37 8.88
CA PRO A 273 16.67 -19.88 7.51
C PRO A 273 15.81 -21.11 7.19
N GLU A 274 15.63 -22.00 8.16
CA GLU A 274 14.80 -23.21 8.03
C GLU A 274 13.31 -22.92 7.80
N ARG A 275 12.85 -21.73 8.16
CA ARG A 275 11.46 -21.26 7.94
C ARG A 275 11.27 -20.45 6.64
N SER A 276 12.34 -20.12 5.94
CA SER A 276 12.31 -19.24 4.76
C SER A 276 11.37 -19.75 3.67
N SER A 277 11.36 -21.06 3.39
CA SER A 277 10.47 -21.65 2.39
C SER A 277 8.98 -21.43 2.74
N ARG A 278 8.66 -21.48 4.04
CA ARG A 278 7.30 -21.25 4.54
C ARG A 278 6.87 -19.79 4.44
N LEU A 279 7.79 -18.85 4.73
CA LEU A 279 7.56 -17.42 4.56
C LEU A 279 7.33 -17.06 3.09
N LEU A 280 8.09 -17.65 2.18
CA LEU A 280 7.88 -17.45 0.74
C LEU A 280 6.55 -18.06 0.26
N ALA A 281 6.11 -19.19 0.83
CA ALA A 281 4.80 -19.74 0.55
C ALA A 281 3.67 -18.81 1.03
N TYR A 282 3.81 -18.22 2.21
CA TYR A 282 2.89 -17.19 2.71
C TYR A 282 2.84 -15.97 1.79
N ALA A 283 4.00 -15.48 1.32
CA ALA A 283 4.05 -14.37 0.35
C ALA A 283 3.27 -14.68 -0.92
N ARG A 284 3.45 -15.90 -1.49
CA ARG A 284 2.71 -16.33 -2.70
C ARG A 284 1.21 -16.39 -2.47
N ASP A 285 0.78 -16.84 -1.29
CA ASP A 285 -0.64 -16.84 -0.90
C ASP A 285 -1.19 -15.40 -0.82
N GLN A 286 -0.44 -14.45 -0.25
CA GLN A 286 -0.84 -13.05 -0.23
C GLN A 286 -0.94 -12.46 -1.65
N PHE A 287 -0.02 -12.80 -2.55
CA PHE A 287 -0.13 -12.40 -3.96
C PHE A 287 -1.39 -12.98 -4.62
N SER A 288 -1.72 -14.25 -4.38
CA SER A 288 -2.93 -14.87 -4.93
C SER A 288 -4.23 -14.23 -4.43
N ARG A 289 -4.18 -13.60 -3.26
CA ARG A 289 -5.30 -12.83 -2.66
C ARG A 289 -5.29 -11.35 -3.04
N GLY A 290 -4.40 -10.90 -3.94
CA GLY A 290 -4.25 -9.50 -4.35
C GLY A 290 -3.64 -8.59 -3.27
N ARG A 291 -2.92 -9.14 -2.29
CA ARG A 291 -2.32 -8.41 -1.15
C ARG A 291 -0.79 -8.47 -1.15
N GLY A 292 -0.19 -8.81 -2.28
CA GLY A 292 1.27 -8.96 -2.40
C GLY A 292 2.04 -7.64 -2.43
N ILE A 293 1.37 -6.53 -2.74
CA ILE A 293 1.95 -5.17 -2.74
C ILE A 293 1.50 -4.45 -1.48
N LEU A 294 2.46 -3.98 -0.71
CA LEU A 294 2.24 -3.31 0.57
C LEU A 294 1.91 -1.83 0.37
N TRP A 295 0.89 -1.36 1.04
CA TRP A 295 0.59 0.06 1.11
C TRP A 295 1.60 0.77 2.02
N THR A 296 1.77 2.09 1.85
CA THR A 296 2.73 2.89 2.62
C THR A 296 2.57 2.72 4.13
N SER A 297 1.33 2.70 4.62
CA SER A 297 1.03 2.47 6.04
C SER A 297 1.48 1.10 6.54
N GLN A 298 1.33 0.06 5.70
CA GLN A 298 1.81 -1.29 6.00
C GLN A 298 3.34 -1.35 6.00
N GLN A 299 3.99 -0.68 5.06
CA GLN A 299 5.47 -0.59 5.02
C GLN A 299 6.03 0.06 6.29
N HIS A 300 5.44 1.18 6.74
CA HIS A 300 5.83 1.81 8.01
C HIS A 300 5.58 0.90 9.22
N GLY A 301 4.43 0.23 9.28
CA GLY A 301 4.15 -0.74 10.35
C GLY A 301 5.14 -1.90 10.38
N LEU A 302 5.54 -2.40 9.22
CA LEU A 302 6.53 -3.46 9.10
C LEU A 302 7.95 -3.00 9.42
N GLN A 303 8.32 -1.78 9.08
CA GLN A 303 9.59 -1.21 9.50
C GLN A 303 9.67 -1.18 11.04
N ARG A 304 8.62 -0.69 11.72
CA ARG A 304 8.55 -0.71 13.19
C ARG A 304 8.63 -2.13 13.75
N LEU A 305 7.95 -3.07 13.11
CA LEU A 305 8.01 -4.47 13.50
C LEU A 305 9.44 -5.05 13.39
N LEU A 306 10.19 -4.70 12.36
CA LEU A 306 11.58 -5.15 12.19
C LEU A 306 12.52 -4.55 13.24
N GLU A 307 12.24 -3.34 13.72
CA GLU A 307 12.97 -2.66 14.80
C GLU A 307 12.67 -3.23 16.21
N GLU A 308 11.83 -4.28 16.31
CA GLU A 308 11.40 -4.93 17.56
C GLU A 308 10.71 -4.01 18.58
N SER A 309 10.15 -2.92 18.14
CA SER A 309 9.47 -1.97 19.00
C SER A 309 7.98 -2.26 19.16
N SER A 310 7.43 -1.94 20.33
CA SER A 310 5.99 -1.84 20.51
C SER A 310 5.48 -0.54 19.88
N PHE A 311 4.35 -0.60 19.15
CA PHE A 311 3.84 0.56 18.43
C PHE A 311 2.31 0.56 18.30
N ALA A 312 1.75 1.73 17.98
CA ALA A 312 0.38 1.88 17.54
C ALA A 312 0.36 2.16 16.03
N LEU A 313 -0.48 1.42 15.28
CA LEU A 313 -0.71 1.62 13.86
C LEU A 313 -2.05 2.33 13.66
N CYS A 314 -1.98 3.63 13.36
CA CYS A 314 -3.14 4.47 13.10
C CYS A 314 -3.33 4.63 11.60
N THR A 315 -4.32 3.92 11.03
CA THR A 315 -4.61 3.98 9.59
C THR A 315 -6.11 3.78 9.36
N PRO A 316 -6.70 4.36 8.32
CA PRO A 316 -8.12 4.19 8.01
C PRO A 316 -8.55 2.73 7.97
N THR A 317 -9.86 2.49 8.16
CA THR A 317 -10.47 1.16 7.96
C THR A 317 -10.21 0.69 6.52
N GLY A 318 -9.95 -0.60 6.34
CA GLY A 318 -9.61 -1.15 5.01
C GLY A 318 -8.16 -0.97 4.57
N SER A 319 -7.30 -0.27 5.33
CA SER A 319 -5.88 -0.06 5.00
C SER A 319 -4.98 -1.29 5.17
N GLY A 320 -5.56 -2.43 5.53
CA GLY A 320 -4.82 -3.69 5.67
C GLY A 320 -4.00 -3.83 6.97
N LYS A 321 -4.42 -3.20 8.07
CA LYS A 321 -3.84 -3.34 9.42
C LYS A 321 -3.61 -4.80 9.82
N THR A 322 -4.54 -5.68 9.44
CA THR A 322 -4.46 -7.12 9.73
C THR A 322 -3.20 -7.78 9.16
N LEU A 323 -2.69 -7.33 8.01
CA LEU A 323 -1.46 -7.88 7.44
C LEU A 323 -0.25 -7.62 8.35
N VAL A 324 -0.16 -6.42 8.93
CA VAL A 324 0.91 -6.07 9.89
C VAL A 324 0.78 -6.94 11.15
N ALA A 325 -0.44 -7.13 11.65
CA ALA A 325 -0.71 -8.05 12.76
C ALA A 325 -0.28 -9.49 12.44
N ASN A 326 -0.60 -10.01 11.26
CA ASN A 326 -0.20 -11.36 10.84
C ASN A 326 1.32 -11.52 10.78
N LEU A 327 2.03 -10.52 10.28
CA LEU A 327 3.49 -10.54 10.21
C LEU A 327 4.12 -10.42 11.61
N ALA A 328 3.47 -9.71 12.54
CA ALA A 328 3.87 -9.70 13.94
C ALA A 328 3.68 -11.08 14.60
N LEU A 329 2.56 -11.74 14.35
CA LEU A 329 2.31 -13.11 14.79
C LEU A 329 3.37 -14.08 14.24
N ILE A 330 3.68 -13.99 12.96
CA ILE A 330 4.73 -14.80 12.33
C ILE A 330 6.07 -14.55 13.03
N LYS A 331 6.47 -13.28 13.20
CA LYS A 331 7.75 -12.93 13.84
C LYS A 331 7.84 -13.46 15.26
N GLU A 332 6.87 -13.15 16.10
CA GLU A 332 6.95 -13.41 17.54
C GLU A 332 6.64 -14.87 17.90
N LEU A 333 5.80 -15.56 17.12
CA LEU A 333 5.41 -16.93 17.41
C LEU A 333 6.20 -17.99 16.63
N LEU A 334 6.64 -17.68 15.40
CA LEU A 334 7.27 -18.68 14.54
C LEU A 334 8.78 -18.47 14.37
N LEU A 335 9.27 -17.23 14.49
CA LEU A 335 10.66 -16.91 14.21
C LEU A 335 11.51 -16.67 15.45
N ARG A 336 10.93 -16.35 16.60
CA ARG A 336 11.67 -16.30 17.87
C ARG A 336 11.96 -17.70 18.38
N ASN A 337 13.14 -17.88 18.98
CA ASN A 337 13.47 -19.11 19.69
C ASN A 337 12.65 -19.17 20.98
N ASP A 338 12.01 -20.31 21.19
CA ASP A 338 11.37 -20.65 22.45
C ASP A 338 11.88 -21.99 22.92
N GLU A 339 12.45 -22.02 24.13
CA GLU A 339 12.98 -23.24 24.75
C GLU A 339 11.94 -23.91 25.67
N GLY A 340 10.70 -23.37 25.66
CA GLY A 340 9.61 -23.88 26.47
C GLY A 340 9.03 -25.21 25.98
N LEU A 341 8.56 -26.06 26.88
CA LEU A 341 7.82 -27.29 26.54
C LEU A 341 6.48 -27.01 25.86
N LEU A 342 5.88 -25.85 26.15
CA LEU A 342 4.62 -25.40 25.53
C LEU A 342 4.93 -24.28 24.53
N GLY A 343 4.19 -24.25 23.42
CA GLY A 343 4.38 -23.23 22.38
C GLY A 343 4.09 -21.81 22.85
N PRO A 344 4.73 -20.79 22.25
CA PRO A 344 4.52 -19.39 22.59
C PRO A 344 3.07 -18.95 22.31
N LEU A 345 2.63 -17.89 23.01
CA LEU A 345 1.26 -17.40 22.95
C LEU A 345 1.20 -15.92 22.55
N ALA A 346 0.26 -15.60 21.65
CA ALA A 346 -0.17 -14.22 21.40
C ALA A 346 -1.59 -14.03 21.92
N LEU A 347 -1.81 -12.92 22.61
CA LEU A 347 -3.14 -12.49 23.04
C LEU A 347 -3.65 -11.44 22.06
N TYR A 348 -4.75 -11.74 21.36
CA TYR A 348 -5.38 -10.86 20.37
C TYR A 348 -6.71 -10.34 20.96
N ILE A 349 -6.73 -9.09 21.39
CA ILE A 349 -7.89 -8.47 22.03
C ILE A 349 -8.72 -7.73 20.99
N VAL A 350 -10.01 -8.00 20.97
CA VAL A 350 -11.00 -7.36 20.08
C VAL A 350 -12.14 -6.73 20.87
N PRO A 351 -12.76 -5.64 20.37
CA PRO A 351 -13.82 -4.95 21.11
C PRO A 351 -15.16 -5.70 21.13
N SER A 352 -15.41 -6.61 20.18
CA SER A 352 -16.71 -7.28 20.09
C SER A 352 -16.58 -8.77 19.72
N ARG A 353 -17.61 -9.55 20.06
CA ARG A 353 -17.71 -10.97 19.70
C ARG A 353 -17.79 -11.19 18.18
N ALA A 354 -18.49 -10.30 17.47
CA ALA A 354 -18.62 -10.38 16.02
C ALA A 354 -17.26 -10.25 15.35
N LEU A 355 -16.46 -9.25 15.75
CA LEU A 355 -15.11 -9.06 15.25
C LEU A 355 -14.18 -10.23 15.63
N ALA A 356 -14.37 -10.83 16.82
CA ALA A 356 -13.60 -12.00 17.24
C ALA A 356 -13.79 -13.18 16.27
N GLY A 357 -15.01 -13.50 15.87
CA GLY A 357 -15.29 -14.56 14.90
C GLY A 357 -14.72 -14.28 13.51
N GLU A 358 -14.78 -13.03 13.06
CA GLU A 358 -14.17 -12.63 11.78
C GLU A 358 -12.64 -12.77 11.81
N VAL A 359 -11.99 -12.29 12.86
CA VAL A 359 -10.54 -12.39 13.06
C VAL A 359 -10.11 -13.85 13.15
N GLU A 360 -10.83 -14.68 13.91
CA GLU A 360 -10.57 -16.11 14.04
C GLU A 360 -10.61 -16.84 12.70
N ALA A 361 -11.68 -16.65 11.93
CA ALA A 361 -11.84 -17.27 10.62
C ALA A 361 -10.71 -16.85 9.66
N LYS A 362 -10.37 -15.58 9.68
CA LYS A 362 -9.29 -15.03 8.82
C LYS A 362 -7.92 -15.56 9.22
N LEU A 363 -7.56 -15.51 10.50
CA LEU A 363 -6.28 -16.02 11.00
C LEU A 363 -6.14 -17.52 10.77
N THR A 364 -7.22 -18.30 11.01
CA THR A 364 -7.24 -19.75 10.74
C THR A 364 -6.99 -20.03 9.26
N SER A 365 -7.59 -19.26 8.36
CA SER A 365 -7.39 -19.40 6.91
C SER A 365 -5.96 -19.07 6.46
N GLU A 366 -5.30 -18.10 7.11
CA GLU A 366 -3.98 -17.60 6.70
C GLU A 366 -2.81 -18.28 7.45
N LEU A 367 -2.97 -18.56 8.74
CA LEU A 367 -1.91 -19.06 9.63
C LEU A 367 -2.22 -20.40 10.31
N GLY A 368 -3.43 -20.95 10.19
CA GLY A 368 -3.86 -22.15 10.93
C GLY A 368 -3.03 -23.40 10.66
N ARG A 369 -2.22 -23.42 9.60
CA ARG A 369 -1.25 -24.50 9.37
C ARG A 369 -0.07 -24.47 10.34
N ASP A 370 0.31 -23.29 10.81
CA ASP A 370 1.52 -23.04 11.60
C ASP A 370 1.21 -22.75 13.06
N VAL A 371 0.06 -22.16 13.35
CA VAL A 371 -0.37 -21.77 14.69
C VAL A 371 -1.75 -22.32 15.02
N THR A 372 -2.03 -22.57 16.29
CA THR A 372 -3.36 -22.89 16.78
C THR A 372 -4.10 -21.58 17.02
N VAL A 373 -5.18 -21.34 16.28
CA VAL A 373 -6.04 -20.15 16.46
C VAL A 373 -7.26 -20.59 17.26
N THR A 374 -7.53 -19.89 18.36
CA THR A 374 -8.66 -20.20 19.26
C THR A 374 -9.33 -18.92 19.73
N GLY A 375 -10.66 -18.86 19.61
CA GLY A 375 -11.48 -17.76 20.10
C GLY A 375 -12.14 -18.08 21.43
N LEU A 376 -11.97 -17.20 22.42
CA LEU A 376 -12.68 -17.26 23.71
C LEU A 376 -13.58 -16.02 23.87
N TYR A 377 -14.69 -15.99 23.18
CA TYR A 377 -15.63 -14.86 23.17
C TYR A 377 -17.10 -15.28 23.33
N GLY A 378 -17.42 -16.58 23.29
CA GLY A 378 -18.77 -17.14 23.50
C GLY A 378 -19.21 -17.20 24.97
N GLY A 379 -20.40 -17.73 25.23
CA GLY A 379 -21.00 -17.84 26.56
C GLY A 379 -20.30 -18.84 27.49
N ALA A 380 -20.85 -20.02 27.71
CA ALA A 380 -20.43 -20.96 28.76
C ALA A 380 -19.33 -21.97 28.37
N ASP A 381 -18.86 -21.97 27.12
CA ASP A 381 -18.09 -23.10 26.58
C ASP A 381 -16.57 -22.93 26.81
N TRP A 382 -16.13 -23.32 27.97
CA TRP A 382 -14.71 -23.54 28.26
C TRP A 382 -14.25 -24.95 27.87
N GLY A 383 -15.20 -25.87 27.60
CA GLY A 383 -14.93 -27.30 27.56
C GLY A 383 -14.11 -27.82 26.38
N ILE A 384 -14.32 -27.32 25.18
CA ILE A 384 -13.59 -27.78 23.98
C ILE A 384 -12.38 -26.88 23.65
N SER A 385 -12.35 -25.67 24.19
CA SER A 385 -11.35 -24.66 23.88
C SER A 385 -10.13 -24.62 24.80
N ASP A 386 -9.99 -25.55 25.72
CA ASP A 386 -8.86 -25.64 26.65
C ASP A 386 -7.60 -26.30 26.05
N PHE A 387 -7.71 -26.87 24.85
CA PHE A 387 -6.57 -27.42 24.10
C PHE A 387 -5.38 -26.45 23.99
N TRP A 388 -5.63 -25.16 23.94
CA TRP A 388 -4.60 -24.14 23.90
C TRP A 388 -3.72 -24.12 25.16
N LEU A 389 -4.22 -24.61 26.32
CA LEU A 389 -3.47 -24.65 27.58
C LEU A 389 -2.27 -25.61 27.51
N THR A 390 -2.41 -26.70 26.80
CA THR A 390 -1.41 -27.77 26.71
C THR A 390 -0.74 -27.87 25.34
N SER A 391 -1.08 -26.96 24.40
CA SER A 391 -0.54 -26.99 23.05
C SER A 391 0.98 -26.74 23.01
N GLU A 392 1.71 -27.66 22.41
CA GLU A 392 3.13 -27.48 22.06
C GLU A 392 3.29 -26.59 20.82
N ARG A 393 2.25 -26.41 20.03
CA ARG A 393 2.23 -25.46 18.89
C ARG A 393 2.03 -24.03 19.39
N PRO A 394 2.56 -23.04 18.65
CA PRO A 394 2.25 -21.65 18.91
C PRO A 394 0.74 -21.40 18.91
N VAL A 395 0.27 -20.52 19.78
CA VAL A 395 -1.15 -20.24 19.99
C VAL A 395 -1.45 -18.76 19.76
N VAL A 396 -2.53 -18.47 19.03
CA VAL A 396 -3.18 -17.16 18.98
C VAL A 396 -4.52 -17.26 19.69
N LEU A 397 -4.65 -16.57 20.82
CA LEU A 397 -5.84 -16.53 21.64
C LEU A 397 -6.62 -15.25 21.39
N ILE A 398 -7.78 -15.34 20.72
CA ILE A 398 -8.64 -14.22 20.39
C ILE A 398 -9.69 -14.03 21.47
N VAL A 399 -9.72 -12.87 22.10
CA VAL A 399 -10.56 -12.60 23.26
C VAL A 399 -11.17 -11.21 23.24
N THR A 400 -12.31 -11.03 23.93
CA THR A 400 -12.76 -9.68 24.30
C THR A 400 -12.03 -9.20 25.55
N VAL A 401 -12.09 -7.88 25.84
CA VAL A 401 -11.44 -7.27 27.03
C VAL A 401 -11.88 -7.98 28.32
N GLU A 402 -13.19 -8.30 28.45
CA GLU A 402 -13.74 -8.94 29.63
C GLU A 402 -13.18 -10.35 29.85
N LYS A 403 -13.05 -11.11 28.76
CA LYS A 403 -12.49 -12.46 28.79
C LYS A 403 -10.98 -12.44 29.06
N ALA A 404 -10.26 -11.49 28.46
CA ALA A 404 -8.83 -11.30 28.73
C ALA A 404 -8.56 -10.97 30.20
N ASP A 405 -9.37 -10.11 30.82
CA ASP A 405 -9.26 -9.78 32.24
C ASP A 405 -9.55 -10.99 33.13
N ALA A 406 -10.58 -11.78 32.80
CA ALA A 406 -10.90 -13.03 33.51
C ALA A 406 -9.77 -14.07 33.39
N LEU A 407 -9.25 -14.29 32.17
CA LEU A 407 -8.10 -15.18 31.94
C LEU A 407 -6.88 -14.77 32.78
N MET A 408 -6.60 -13.48 32.82
CA MET A 408 -5.47 -12.96 33.58
C MET A 408 -5.64 -13.16 35.10
N ARG A 409 -6.87 -13.11 35.61
CA ARG A 409 -7.15 -13.36 37.04
C ARG A 409 -7.01 -14.83 37.41
N TYR A 410 -7.49 -15.74 36.57
CA TYR A 410 -7.57 -17.17 36.91
C TYR A 410 -6.36 -17.96 36.39
N LEU A 411 -5.81 -17.60 35.24
CA LEU A 411 -4.74 -18.32 34.54
C LEU A 411 -3.51 -17.45 34.26
N GLY A 412 -3.38 -16.31 34.96
CA GLY A 412 -2.35 -15.31 34.66
C GLY A 412 -0.94 -15.85 34.62
N GLN A 413 -0.54 -16.73 35.54
CA GLN A 413 0.81 -17.33 35.55
C GLN A 413 1.06 -18.17 34.31
N MET A 414 0.09 -19.01 33.90
CA MET A 414 0.20 -19.84 32.69
C MET A 414 0.27 -18.99 31.42
N LEU A 415 -0.52 -17.93 31.36
CA LEU A 415 -0.49 -16.98 30.25
C LEU A 415 0.85 -16.26 30.18
N MET A 416 1.32 -15.73 31.31
CA MET A 416 2.57 -14.94 31.36
C MET A 416 3.79 -15.77 31.05
N ALA A 417 3.83 -17.05 31.38
CA ALA A 417 4.93 -17.93 31.03
C ALA A 417 5.16 -18.04 29.51
N ARG A 418 4.09 -17.91 28.71
CA ARG A 418 4.09 -18.15 27.26
C ARG A 418 3.87 -16.88 26.43
N LEU A 419 3.38 -15.80 27.04
CA LEU A 419 2.98 -14.59 26.30
C LEU A 419 4.19 -13.90 25.67
N ARG A 420 4.16 -13.72 24.35
CA ARG A 420 5.17 -13.01 23.54
C ARG A 420 4.63 -11.75 22.89
N LEU A 421 3.35 -11.76 22.54
CA LEU A 421 2.74 -10.68 21.77
C LEU A 421 1.35 -10.36 22.29
N LEU A 422 1.09 -9.08 22.47
CA LEU A 422 -0.22 -8.52 22.77
C LEU A 422 -0.67 -7.65 21.59
N ILE A 423 -1.80 -7.99 20.95
CA ILE A 423 -2.43 -7.17 19.93
C ILE A 423 -3.76 -6.66 20.49
N VAL A 424 -3.99 -5.35 20.35
CA VAL A 424 -5.28 -4.71 20.65
C VAL A 424 -5.84 -4.15 19.35
N ASP A 425 -6.91 -4.77 18.86
CA ASP A 425 -7.57 -4.34 17.63
C ASP A 425 -8.67 -3.32 17.91
N GLU A 426 -8.88 -2.40 16.95
CA GLU A 426 -9.80 -1.25 17.08
C GLU A 426 -9.65 -0.53 18.44
N ALA A 427 -8.40 -0.29 18.81
CA ALA A 427 -8.02 0.22 20.14
C ALA A 427 -8.75 1.52 20.54
N HIS A 428 -9.19 2.33 19.56
CA HIS A 428 -9.97 3.55 19.81
C HIS A 428 -11.33 3.26 20.47
N GLN A 429 -11.90 2.06 20.29
CA GLN A 429 -13.20 1.71 20.89
C GLN A 429 -13.09 1.35 22.38
N VAL A 430 -11.87 1.18 22.88
CA VAL A 430 -11.63 0.79 24.28
C VAL A 430 -10.74 1.80 25.02
N VAL A 431 -10.41 2.95 24.40
CA VAL A 431 -9.69 4.04 25.04
C VAL A 431 -10.71 5.09 25.55
N PRO A 432 -10.59 5.58 26.80
CA PRO A 432 -11.50 6.60 27.32
C PRO A 432 -11.39 7.90 26.52
N GLU A 433 -12.52 8.49 26.17
CA GLU A 433 -12.53 9.88 25.73
C GLU A 433 -12.21 10.80 26.91
N ALA A 434 -11.32 11.76 26.71
CA ALA A 434 -10.89 12.70 27.74
C ALA A 434 -11.96 13.80 27.97
N ASN A 435 -13.14 13.42 28.45
CA ASN A 435 -14.21 14.32 28.82
C ASN A 435 -14.59 14.19 30.30
N GLU A 436 -15.36 15.15 30.81
CA GLU A 436 -15.73 15.23 32.22
C GLU A 436 -16.61 14.05 32.70
N ALA A 437 -17.44 13.50 31.80
CA ALA A 437 -18.23 12.30 32.05
C ALA A 437 -17.34 11.06 32.28
N THR A 438 -16.18 10.99 31.66
CA THR A 438 -15.21 9.91 31.82
C THR A 438 -14.56 9.94 33.22
N ARG A 439 -14.37 11.13 33.81
CA ARG A 439 -13.85 11.27 35.19
C ARG A 439 -14.78 10.65 36.23
N ILE A 440 -16.08 10.77 36.03
CA ILE A 440 -17.10 10.18 36.94
C ILE A 440 -17.14 8.65 36.74
N SER A 441 -16.90 8.14 35.53
CA SER A 441 -16.91 6.70 35.25
C SER A 441 -15.65 5.94 35.68
N PHE A 442 -14.58 6.63 36.16
CA PHE A 442 -13.38 5.99 36.73
C PHE A 442 -13.68 5.15 37.98
N SER A 443 -14.80 5.37 38.66
CA SER A 443 -15.27 4.53 39.78
C SER A 443 -16.02 3.28 39.30
N ASP A 444 -16.39 3.19 38.02
CA ASP A 444 -17.14 2.06 37.46
C ASP A 444 -16.20 0.98 36.92
N HIS A 445 -15.98 -0.06 37.71
CA HIS A 445 -15.20 -1.24 37.30
C HIS A 445 -15.81 -2.00 36.09
N SER A 446 -16.97 -1.62 35.61
CA SER A 446 -17.56 -2.15 34.36
C SER A 446 -16.99 -1.52 33.11
N ASN A 447 -16.30 -0.38 33.21
CA ASN A 447 -15.74 0.35 32.08
C ASN A 447 -14.61 -0.46 31.40
N ARG A 448 -14.80 -0.77 30.11
CA ARG A 448 -13.89 -1.57 29.30
C ARG A 448 -12.51 -0.97 29.18
N SER A 449 -12.40 0.36 29.12
CA SER A 449 -11.15 1.08 28.98
C SER A 449 -10.28 0.90 30.22
N ILE A 450 -10.87 1.04 31.41
CA ILE A 450 -10.18 0.83 32.69
C ILE A 450 -9.74 -0.62 32.84
N ARG A 451 -10.57 -1.57 32.41
CA ARG A 451 -10.22 -3.00 32.41
C ARG A 451 -9.05 -3.29 31.50
N LEU A 452 -9.04 -2.71 30.29
CA LEU A 452 -7.95 -2.89 29.34
C LEU A 452 -6.65 -2.27 29.89
N GLU A 453 -6.70 -1.05 30.42
CA GLU A 453 -5.54 -0.39 31.00
C GLU A 453 -4.99 -1.19 32.18
N GLY A 454 -5.85 -1.62 33.11
CA GLY A 454 -5.46 -2.47 34.23
C GLY A 454 -4.89 -3.83 33.79
N LEU A 455 -5.44 -4.43 32.74
CA LEU A 455 -4.91 -5.66 32.15
C LEU A 455 -3.53 -5.45 31.55
N VAL A 456 -3.34 -4.42 30.71
CA VAL A 456 -2.05 -4.10 30.09
C VAL A 456 -1.01 -3.78 31.16
N SER A 457 -1.35 -3.00 32.18
CA SER A 457 -0.46 -2.66 33.29
C SER A 457 0.00 -3.91 34.06
N ARG A 458 -0.91 -4.86 34.33
CA ARG A 458 -0.56 -6.14 34.98
C ARG A 458 0.33 -7.02 34.10
N ILE A 459 0.09 -7.07 32.80
CA ILE A 459 0.96 -7.79 31.86
C ILE A 459 2.36 -7.20 31.89
N LEU A 460 2.48 -5.88 31.81
CA LEU A 460 3.76 -5.19 31.75
C LEU A 460 4.56 -5.25 33.05
N SER A 461 3.86 -5.27 34.20
CA SER A 461 4.55 -5.44 35.49
C SER A 461 5.21 -6.82 35.64
N GLN A 462 4.69 -7.85 34.97
CA GLN A 462 5.21 -9.21 35.02
C GLN A 462 6.11 -9.56 33.82
N ARG A 463 5.80 -9.02 32.64
CA ARG A 463 6.50 -9.30 31.38
C ARG A 463 6.71 -7.97 30.60
N PRO A 464 7.71 -7.18 30.99
CA PRO A 464 8.03 -5.91 30.32
C PRO A 464 8.53 -6.11 28.87
N ASP A 465 9.02 -7.32 28.56
CA ASP A 465 9.55 -7.76 27.26
C ASP A 465 8.46 -8.12 26.22
N VAL A 466 7.19 -8.18 26.61
CA VAL A 466 6.09 -8.49 25.68
C VAL A 466 5.93 -7.39 24.63
N VAL A 467 5.98 -7.79 23.35
CA VAL A 467 5.70 -6.87 22.23
C VAL A 467 4.22 -6.50 22.21
N ARG A 468 3.91 -5.22 22.03
CA ARG A 468 2.56 -4.67 22.08
C ARG A 468 2.25 -3.93 20.79
N ILE A 469 1.12 -4.27 20.16
CA ILE A 469 0.67 -3.60 18.94
C ILE A 469 -0.78 -3.17 19.13
N ALA A 470 -1.04 -1.87 18.99
CA ALA A 470 -2.39 -1.33 18.92
C ALA A 470 -2.74 -1.01 17.46
N LEU A 471 -3.88 -1.52 17.00
CA LEU A 471 -4.42 -1.24 15.67
C LEU A 471 -5.63 -0.32 15.84
N THR A 472 -5.66 0.81 15.14
CA THR A 472 -6.74 1.79 15.26
C THR A 472 -7.01 2.52 13.95
N ALA A 473 -8.25 2.96 13.77
CA ALA A 473 -8.63 3.82 12.65
C ALA A 473 -8.49 5.32 12.99
N VAL A 474 -8.33 5.68 14.26
CA VAL A 474 -8.35 7.08 14.74
C VAL A 474 -7.01 7.42 15.41
N ALA A 475 -6.41 8.54 15.05
CA ALA A 475 -5.12 9.02 15.52
C ALA A 475 -5.25 9.75 16.86
N GLY A 476 -6.02 9.49 17.79
CA GLY A 476 -6.13 10.15 19.08
C GLY A 476 -6.46 9.15 20.21
N GLY A 477 -5.74 9.14 21.29
CA GLY A 477 -6.03 8.35 22.47
C GLY A 477 -5.64 6.87 22.45
N ALA A 478 -5.34 6.26 21.29
CA ALA A 478 -4.94 4.85 21.20
C ALA A 478 -3.51 4.54 21.63
N ALA A 479 -2.67 5.55 21.79
CA ALA A 479 -1.26 5.39 22.15
C ALA A 479 -1.03 5.16 23.67
N GLY A 480 -1.91 5.65 24.52
CA GLY A 480 -1.74 5.64 25.98
C GLY A 480 -1.53 4.25 26.59
N PRO A 481 -2.43 3.26 26.42
CA PRO A 481 -2.33 1.95 27.08
C PRO A 481 -1.21 1.06 26.52
N VAL A 482 -0.76 1.31 25.31
CA VAL A 482 0.23 0.45 24.62
C VAL A 482 1.63 1.05 24.65
N ALA A 483 1.76 2.38 24.68
CA ALA A 483 3.04 3.10 24.63
C ALA A 483 3.65 3.41 26.00
N GLY A 484 2.95 3.16 27.11
CA GLY A 484 3.42 3.45 28.46
C GLY A 484 4.67 2.64 28.86
N GLY A 485 5.83 3.08 28.44
CA GLY A 485 7.11 2.44 28.75
C GLY A 485 8.35 3.03 28.08
N GLY A 486 8.25 4.12 27.38
CA GLY A 486 9.40 4.79 26.72
C GLY A 486 9.42 6.29 26.95
N GLY A 487 10.34 6.76 27.80
CA GLY A 487 10.96 8.04 27.97
C GLY A 487 10.18 9.31 27.61
N GLY A 488 9.94 10.12 28.64
CA GLY A 488 9.31 11.42 28.56
C GLY A 488 9.96 12.41 27.60
N GLY A 489 9.17 12.82 26.62
CA GLY A 489 9.34 14.07 25.93
C GLY A 489 8.02 14.82 26.02
N ALA A 490 7.95 15.84 26.86
CA ALA A 490 6.80 16.72 26.93
C ALA A 490 6.59 17.42 25.60
N PRO A 491 5.34 17.60 25.12
CA PRO A 491 5.09 18.39 23.93
C PRO A 491 5.45 19.87 24.23
N PRO A 492 5.98 20.63 23.26
CA PRO A 492 6.25 22.04 23.42
C PRO A 492 4.95 22.81 23.66
N HIS A 493 4.93 23.62 24.71
CA HIS A 493 3.83 24.56 25.00
C HIS A 493 3.64 25.55 23.85
N PRO A 494 2.42 25.88 23.45
CA PRO A 494 2.18 26.97 22.52
C PRO A 494 2.58 28.30 23.16
N PRO A 495 3.14 29.26 22.44
CA PRO A 495 3.52 30.55 22.97
C PRO A 495 2.31 31.32 23.48
N GLY A 496 2.36 31.76 24.73
CA GLY A 496 1.34 32.55 25.37
C GLY A 496 1.09 33.86 24.62
N GLY A 497 -0.14 34.05 24.17
CA GLY A 497 -0.64 35.34 23.71
C GLY A 497 -0.80 36.30 24.87
N GLY A 498 0.09 37.30 24.94
CA GLY A 498 -0.01 38.41 25.89
C GLY A 498 -1.23 39.27 25.62
N GLY A 499 -2.10 39.39 26.59
CA GLY A 499 -3.16 40.39 26.57
C GLY A 499 -2.61 41.79 26.73
N ARG A 500 -3.20 42.74 26.02
CA ARG A 500 -3.28 44.16 26.39
C ARG A 500 -4.66 44.69 26.07
N THR A 501 -5.24 45.19 27.14
CA THR A 501 -6.32 46.20 27.34
C THR A 501 -7.50 46.14 26.35
#